data_ef1bae598b9157829908a59d9be6f7c4
#
_entry.id   ef1bae598b9157829908a59d9be6f7c4
#
_cell.length_a   1.000
_cell.length_b   1.000
_cell.length_c   1.000
_cell.angle_alpha   90.00
_cell.angle_beta   90.00
_cell.angle_gamma   90.00
#
_symmetry.space_group_name_H-M   'P 1'
#
loop_
_entity.id
_entity.type
_entity.pdbx_description
1 polymer ?
#
loop_
_entity_poly.entity_id
_entity_poly.type
_entity_poly.pdbx_seq_one_letter_code
_entity_poly.pdbx_strand_id
1 'polypeptide(L)'
;MPKHSRTDPSQAEAASAPRIIGGSLRGRRLEFSPDPRTRPMKDRVRESLFDLVGTRATGAIAIDCFAGSGAIGFEALSRGASRAIFCERHFPTADLLRKSARSLGVEDRVEVKTGDVLLWPKRMPALPTDAPWLVFISPPWEFFQSRPGDMMALLAALRQAAPPGSTFVVEADTSFDPAALPPDGWEARPIPPAVL
;
A
#
# COMPACT_ATOMS: atom_id res chain seq x y z
N MET A 1 28.67 -37.53 -7.47
CA MET A 1 27.88 -36.94 -6.37
C MET A 1 27.38 -35.59 -6.83
N PRO A 2 26.09 -35.42 -7.19
CA PRO A 2 25.54 -34.10 -7.55
C PRO A 2 25.40 -33.21 -6.32
N LYS A 3 25.94 -31.99 -6.40
CA LYS A 3 25.80 -30.97 -5.36
C LYS A 3 24.34 -30.51 -5.33
N HIS A 4 23.63 -30.75 -4.22
CA HIS A 4 22.34 -30.11 -3.96
C HIS A 4 22.57 -28.60 -3.82
N SER A 5 22.09 -27.83 -4.77
CA SER A 5 22.00 -26.37 -4.63
C SER A 5 20.97 -26.08 -3.54
N ARG A 6 21.41 -25.57 -2.42
CA ARG A 6 20.51 -24.98 -1.42
C ARG A 6 19.90 -23.75 -2.06
N THR A 7 18.64 -23.80 -2.41
CA THR A 7 17.84 -22.61 -2.77
C THR A 7 17.79 -21.71 -1.54
N ASP A 8 18.19 -20.46 -1.72
CA ASP A 8 18.15 -19.41 -0.72
C ASP A 8 16.70 -19.23 -0.22
N PRO A 9 16.41 -19.37 1.10
CA PRO A 9 15.05 -19.19 1.64
C PRO A 9 14.44 -17.83 1.34
N SER A 10 15.26 -16.79 1.12
CA SER A 10 14.82 -15.45 0.76
C SER A 10 14.19 -15.39 -0.64
N GLN A 11 14.61 -16.27 -1.57
CA GLN A 11 14.04 -16.34 -2.92
C GLN A 11 12.72 -17.14 -2.95
N ALA A 12 12.53 -18.07 -2.06
CA ALA A 12 11.29 -18.86 -1.96
C ALA A 12 10.12 -18.01 -1.37
N GLU A 13 10.40 -17.09 -0.45
CA GLU A 13 9.39 -16.18 0.11
C GLU A 13 8.93 -15.10 -0.89
N ALA A 14 9.81 -14.66 -1.78
CA ALA A 14 9.50 -13.69 -2.84
C ALA A 14 8.59 -14.26 -3.96
N ALA A 15 8.45 -15.59 -4.05
CA ALA A 15 7.67 -16.26 -5.09
C ALA A 15 6.23 -16.61 -4.67
N SER A 16 5.84 -16.43 -3.41
CA SER A 16 4.50 -16.78 -2.95
C SER A 16 3.52 -15.61 -3.08
N ALA A 17 2.28 -15.90 -3.54
CA ALA A 17 1.22 -14.90 -3.61
C ALA A 17 0.93 -14.31 -2.22
N PRO A 18 0.86 -12.96 -2.10
CA PRO A 18 0.53 -12.31 -0.83
C PRO A 18 -0.82 -12.80 -0.29
N ARG A 19 -0.91 -12.86 1.03
CA ARG A 19 -2.16 -13.22 1.73
C ARG A 19 -2.61 -12.08 2.63
N ILE A 20 -3.91 -12.02 2.90
CA ILE A 20 -4.51 -11.14 3.90
C ILE A 20 -4.24 -11.73 5.29
N ILE A 21 -3.78 -10.91 6.24
CA ILE A 21 -3.28 -11.37 7.53
C ILE A 21 -4.35 -11.28 8.62
N GLY A 22 -5.20 -10.25 8.57
CA GLY A 22 -6.22 -9.99 9.59
C GLY A 22 -7.59 -9.67 9.01
N GLY A 23 -8.58 -9.51 9.89
CA GLY A 23 -9.93 -9.10 9.52
C GLY A 23 -10.78 -10.20 8.89
N SER A 24 -11.85 -9.78 8.20
CA SER A 24 -12.90 -10.66 7.65
C SER A 24 -12.44 -11.54 6.49
N LEU A 25 -11.37 -11.14 5.79
CA LEU A 25 -10.79 -11.86 4.65
C LEU A 25 -9.48 -12.59 5.01
N ARG A 26 -9.16 -12.74 6.30
CA ARG A 26 -7.92 -13.38 6.77
C ARG A 26 -7.66 -14.73 6.09
N GLY A 27 -6.41 -14.92 5.66
CA GLY A 27 -5.94 -16.15 5.02
C GLY A 27 -6.21 -16.23 3.52
N ARG A 28 -7.05 -15.35 2.96
CA ARG A 28 -7.30 -15.30 1.52
C ARG A 28 -6.05 -14.83 0.78
N ARG A 29 -5.77 -15.44 -0.36
CA ARG A 29 -4.62 -15.09 -1.22
C ARG A 29 -5.04 -14.12 -2.31
N LEU A 30 -4.09 -13.25 -2.70
CA LEU A 30 -4.27 -12.31 -3.79
C LEU A 30 -3.79 -12.93 -5.11
N GLU A 31 -4.36 -12.49 -6.21
CA GLU A 31 -3.82 -12.76 -7.54
C GLU A 31 -2.47 -12.06 -7.68
N PHE A 32 -1.46 -12.80 -8.03
CA PHE A 32 -0.09 -12.30 -8.05
C PHE A 32 0.68 -12.87 -9.24
N SER A 33 1.51 -12.04 -9.84
CA SER A 33 2.54 -12.47 -10.79
C SER A 33 3.90 -12.12 -10.18
N PRO A 34 4.83 -13.05 -10.11
CA PRO A 34 6.18 -12.79 -9.62
C PRO A 34 6.92 -11.87 -10.60
N ASP A 35 6.72 -10.56 -10.45
CA ASP A 35 7.45 -9.52 -11.16
C ASP A 35 8.52 -8.97 -10.22
N PRO A 36 9.82 -8.99 -10.59
CA PRO A 36 10.90 -8.47 -9.74
C PRO A 36 10.77 -6.97 -9.43
N ARG A 37 9.95 -6.25 -10.20
CA ARG A 37 9.61 -4.84 -9.93
C ARG A 37 8.58 -4.66 -8.81
N THR A 38 7.85 -5.71 -8.48
CA THR A 38 6.84 -5.69 -7.41
C THR A 38 7.36 -6.51 -6.24
N ARG A 39 7.80 -5.84 -5.19
CA ARG A 39 8.20 -6.47 -3.94
C ARG A 39 7.03 -6.36 -2.94
N PRO A 40 6.27 -7.43 -2.72
CA PRO A 40 5.21 -7.38 -1.72
C PRO A 40 5.80 -7.07 -0.34
N MET A 41 5.12 -6.19 0.42
CA MET A 41 5.45 -5.95 1.81
C MET A 41 5.37 -7.27 2.59
N LYS A 42 6.39 -7.58 3.40
CA LYS A 42 6.40 -8.78 4.25
C LYS A 42 5.20 -8.78 5.19
N ASP A 43 4.62 -9.94 5.44
CA ASP A 43 3.44 -10.12 6.31
C ASP A 43 3.63 -9.43 7.67
N ARG A 44 4.78 -9.63 8.32
CA ARG A 44 5.08 -9.04 9.63
C ARG A 44 5.11 -7.50 9.61
N VAL A 45 5.64 -6.89 8.55
CA VAL A 45 5.68 -5.43 8.40
C VAL A 45 4.26 -4.90 8.24
N ARG A 46 3.44 -5.57 7.42
CA ARG A 46 2.04 -5.20 7.22
C ARG A 46 1.21 -5.39 8.49
N GLU A 47 1.47 -6.44 9.28
CA GLU A 47 0.84 -6.64 10.59
C GLU A 47 1.16 -5.47 11.52
N SER A 48 2.45 -5.14 11.70
CA SER A 48 2.87 -3.99 12.52
C SER A 48 2.27 -2.66 12.05
N LEU A 49 2.19 -2.45 10.73
CA LEU A 49 1.55 -1.27 10.16
C LEU A 49 0.07 -1.18 10.59
N PHE A 50 -0.68 -2.27 10.47
CA PHE A 50 -2.09 -2.26 10.83
C PHE A 50 -2.34 -2.27 12.33
N ASP A 51 -1.39 -2.71 13.15
CA ASP A 51 -1.44 -2.53 14.61
C ASP A 51 -1.33 -1.03 14.97
N LEU A 52 -0.49 -0.27 14.25
CA LEU A 52 -0.40 1.19 14.40
C LEU A 52 -1.65 1.92 13.87
N VAL A 53 -2.19 1.47 12.75
CA VAL A 53 -3.44 2.01 12.18
C VAL A 53 -4.62 1.78 13.13
N GLY A 54 -4.69 0.61 13.74
CA GLY A 54 -5.74 0.25 14.69
C GLY A 54 -7.14 0.40 14.10
N THR A 55 -8.04 1.03 14.84
CA THR A 55 -9.46 1.22 14.45
C THR A 55 -9.68 2.24 13.34
N ARG A 56 -8.64 3.02 12.94
CA ARG A 56 -8.74 4.03 11.89
C ARG A 56 -9.08 3.45 10.50
N ALA A 57 -8.91 2.13 10.32
CA ALA A 57 -9.36 1.45 9.10
C ALA A 57 -10.89 1.34 9.02
N THR A 58 -11.58 1.23 10.16
CA THR A 58 -13.03 0.99 10.20
C THR A 58 -13.81 2.16 9.62
N GLY A 59 -14.58 1.89 8.58
CA GLY A 59 -15.39 2.89 7.88
C GLY A 59 -14.63 3.83 6.97
N ALA A 60 -13.29 3.85 7.03
CA ALA A 60 -12.47 4.71 6.20
C ALA A 60 -12.48 4.29 4.72
N ILE A 61 -12.13 5.22 3.84
CA ILE A 61 -11.80 4.94 2.45
C ILE A 61 -10.28 4.74 2.37
N ALA A 62 -9.84 3.52 2.12
CA ALA A 62 -8.43 3.21 1.93
C ALA A 62 -7.96 3.69 0.55
N ILE A 63 -6.88 4.46 0.48
CA ILE A 63 -6.25 4.91 -0.76
C ILE A 63 -4.82 4.39 -0.78
N ASP A 64 -4.56 3.43 -1.66
CA ASP A 64 -3.25 2.79 -1.84
C ASP A 64 -2.57 3.41 -3.07
N CYS A 65 -1.68 4.38 -2.82
CA CYS A 65 -1.08 5.21 -3.88
C CYS A 65 -0.07 4.47 -4.75
N PHE A 66 0.51 3.38 -4.26
CA PHE A 66 1.50 2.56 -4.98
C PHE A 66 1.15 1.09 -4.80
N ALA A 67 -0.01 0.71 -5.33
CA ALA A 67 -0.72 -0.49 -4.92
C ALA A 67 0.04 -1.80 -5.14
N GLY A 68 0.81 -1.94 -6.21
CA GLY A 68 1.52 -3.17 -6.51
C GLY A 68 0.59 -4.39 -6.42
N SER A 69 0.86 -5.30 -5.50
CA SER A 69 0.00 -6.47 -5.25
C SER A 69 -1.36 -6.16 -4.62
N GLY A 70 -1.55 -4.93 -4.11
CA GLY A 70 -2.76 -4.51 -3.38
C GLY A 70 -2.83 -5.02 -1.94
N ALA A 71 -1.76 -5.62 -1.42
CA ALA A 71 -1.78 -6.27 -0.12
C ALA A 71 -2.21 -5.32 1.02
N ILE A 72 -1.82 -4.05 0.96
CA ILE A 72 -2.18 -3.04 1.97
C ILE A 72 -3.65 -2.65 1.84
N GLY A 73 -4.12 -2.30 0.64
CA GLY A 73 -5.50 -1.86 0.43
C GLY A 73 -6.52 -2.98 0.70
N PHE A 74 -6.24 -4.24 0.30
CA PHE A 74 -7.09 -5.38 0.62
C PHE A 74 -7.06 -5.73 2.11
N GLU A 75 -5.93 -5.56 2.78
CA GLU A 75 -5.86 -5.70 4.24
C GLU A 75 -6.73 -4.66 4.94
N ALA A 76 -6.73 -3.39 4.47
CA ALA A 76 -7.59 -2.34 4.99
C ALA A 76 -9.08 -2.70 4.83
N LEU A 77 -9.50 -3.19 3.64
CA LEU A 77 -10.86 -3.70 3.42
C LEU A 77 -11.23 -4.83 4.39
N SER A 78 -10.31 -5.76 4.60
CA SER A 78 -10.49 -6.88 5.52
C SER A 78 -10.68 -6.43 6.97
N ARG A 79 -10.07 -5.31 7.34
CA ARG A 79 -10.14 -4.70 8.68
C ARG A 79 -11.22 -3.63 8.82
N GLY A 80 -12.13 -3.55 7.85
CA GLY A 80 -13.34 -2.75 7.97
C GLY A 80 -13.35 -1.44 7.20
N ALA A 81 -12.37 -1.16 6.33
CA ALA A 81 -12.48 -0.05 5.40
C ALA A 81 -13.73 -0.22 4.52
N SER A 82 -14.45 0.87 4.29
CA SER A 82 -15.68 0.86 3.49
C SER A 82 -15.40 0.61 2.01
N ARG A 83 -14.31 1.21 1.51
CA ARG A 83 -13.86 1.11 0.11
C ARG A 83 -12.34 1.08 0.06
N ALA A 84 -11.77 0.60 -1.07
CA ALA A 84 -10.36 0.73 -1.38
C ALA A 84 -10.18 1.27 -2.80
N ILE A 85 -9.32 2.28 -2.92
CA ILE A 85 -8.91 2.88 -4.18
C ILE A 85 -7.45 2.55 -4.36
N PHE A 86 -7.15 1.79 -5.40
CA PHE A 86 -5.78 1.41 -5.75
C PHE A 86 -5.28 2.27 -6.90
N CYS A 87 -4.09 2.85 -6.77
CA CYS A 87 -3.40 3.48 -7.88
C CYS A 87 -2.20 2.62 -8.30
N GLU A 88 -2.21 2.16 -9.54
CA GLU A 88 -1.16 1.30 -10.08
C GLU A 88 -0.84 1.70 -11.53
N ARG A 89 0.45 1.99 -11.79
CA ARG A 89 0.87 2.44 -13.13
C ARG A 89 1.07 1.29 -14.13
N HIS A 90 1.35 0.08 -13.64
CA HIS A 90 1.60 -1.08 -14.48
C HIS A 90 0.29 -1.78 -14.79
N PHE A 91 -0.14 -1.72 -16.05
CA PHE A 91 -1.44 -2.25 -16.49
C PHE A 91 -1.67 -3.73 -16.12
N PRO A 92 -0.72 -4.66 -16.35
CA PRO A 92 -0.90 -6.05 -15.94
C PRO A 92 -1.12 -6.23 -14.44
N THR A 93 -0.41 -5.45 -13.60
CA THR A 93 -0.60 -5.48 -12.14
C THR A 93 -1.96 -4.90 -11.74
N ALA A 94 -2.41 -3.83 -12.39
CA ALA A 94 -3.76 -3.28 -12.19
C ALA A 94 -4.86 -4.31 -12.53
N ASP A 95 -4.65 -5.15 -13.54
CA ASP A 95 -5.59 -6.24 -13.87
C ASP A 95 -5.60 -7.35 -12.81
N LEU A 96 -4.45 -7.65 -12.18
CA LEU A 96 -4.39 -8.58 -11.04
C LEU A 96 -5.12 -8.03 -9.82
N LEU A 97 -5.08 -6.72 -9.57
CA LEU A 97 -5.88 -6.09 -8.52
C LEU A 97 -7.38 -6.29 -8.75
N ARG A 98 -7.86 -6.09 -9.98
CA ARG A 98 -9.26 -6.34 -10.34
C ARG A 98 -9.65 -7.80 -10.19
N LYS A 99 -8.75 -8.73 -10.57
CA LYS A 99 -8.95 -10.17 -10.38
C LYS A 99 -9.02 -10.53 -8.89
N SER A 100 -8.12 -9.97 -8.07
CA SER A 100 -8.14 -10.14 -6.61
C SER A 100 -9.45 -9.64 -6.01
N ALA A 101 -9.94 -8.47 -6.41
CA ALA A 101 -11.20 -7.93 -5.93
C ALA A 101 -12.36 -8.89 -6.20
N ARG A 102 -12.44 -9.45 -7.42
CA ARG A 102 -13.46 -10.46 -7.78
C ARG A 102 -13.32 -11.75 -6.98
N SER A 103 -12.11 -12.31 -6.90
CA SER A 103 -11.88 -13.57 -6.17
C SER A 103 -12.15 -13.45 -4.68
N LEU A 104 -11.99 -12.24 -4.12
CA LEU A 104 -12.32 -11.93 -2.73
C LEU A 104 -13.80 -11.59 -2.51
N GLY A 105 -14.57 -11.33 -3.57
CA GLY A 105 -15.97 -10.92 -3.50
C GLY A 105 -16.15 -9.49 -2.95
N VAL A 106 -15.26 -8.57 -3.33
CA VAL A 106 -15.24 -7.18 -2.85
C VAL A 106 -15.18 -6.15 -3.99
N GLU A 107 -15.49 -6.55 -5.22
CA GLU A 107 -15.37 -5.70 -6.40
C GLU A 107 -16.24 -4.45 -6.35
N ASP A 108 -17.36 -4.50 -5.67
CA ASP A 108 -18.29 -3.38 -5.43
C ASP A 108 -17.69 -2.30 -4.51
N ARG A 109 -16.66 -2.65 -3.74
CA ARG A 109 -15.94 -1.76 -2.82
C ARG A 109 -14.55 -1.37 -3.31
N VAL A 110 -14.17 -1.76 -4.53
CA VAL A 110 -12.82 -1.57 -5.08
C VAL A 110 -12.85 -0.72 -6.34
N GLU A 111 -12.02 0.31 -6.36
CA GLU A 111 -11.72 1.07 -7.55
C GLU A 111 -10.22 0.95 -7.90
N VAL A 112 -9.89 0.62 -9.14
CA VAL A 112 -8.50 0.58 -9.61
C VAL A 112 -8.26 1.67 -10.63
N LYS A 113 -7.56 2.72 -10.21
CA LYS A 113 -7.10 3.82 -11.05
C LYS A 113 -5.75 3.44 -11.67
N THR A 114 -5.77 3.08 -12.95
CA THR A 114 -4.55 2.74 -13.67
C THR A 114 -3.84 4.00 -14.14
N GLY A 115 -2.61 4.23 -13.65
CA GLY A 115 -1.82 5.41 -13.99
C GLY A 115 -0.78 5.76 -12.94
N ASP A 116 0.01 6.79 -13.23
CA ASP A 116 1.04 7.30 -12.31
C ASP A 116 0.41 8.28 -11.31
N VAL A 117 0.37 7.89 -10.04
CA VAL A 117 -0.15 8.71 -8.94
C VAL A 117 0.60 10.03 -8.77
N LEU A 118 1.86 10.10 -9.17
CA LEU A 118 2.65 11.33 -9.13
C LEU A 118 2.17 12.42 -10.11
N LEU A 119 1.22 12.10 -10.97
CA LEU A 119 0.54 13.10 -11.80
C LEU A 119 -0.68 13.74 -11.11
N TRP A 120 -1.15 13.18 -9.98
CA TRP A 120 -2.31 13.69 -9.26
C TRP A 120 -2.17 15.14 -8.77
N PRO A 121 -1.00 15.64 -8.33
CA PRO A 121 -0.86 17.05 -7.98
C PRO A 121 -1.22 18.01 -9.12
N LYS A 122 -1.02 17.59 -10.37
CA LYS A 122 -1.37 18.38 -11.56
C LYS A 122 -2.82 18.14 -12.02
N ARG A 123 -3.34 16.94 -11.79
CA ARG A 123 -4.68 16.53 -12.22
C ARG A 123 -5.24 15.51 -11.24
N MET A 124 -5.69 15.99 -10.09
CA MET A 124 -6.32 15.16 -9.08
C MET A 124 -7.60 14.53 -9.63
N PRO A 125 -7.73 13.19 -9.59
CA PRO A 125 -9.00 12.56 -9.91
C PRO A 125 -10.06 12.92 -8.85
N ALA A 126 -11.33 12.82 -9.20
CA ALA A 126 -12.38 12.88 -8.20
C ALA A 126 -12.21 11.68 -7.25
N LEU A 127 -12.06 11.97 -5.96
CA LEU A 127 -12.01 10.99 -4.88
C LEU A 127 -13.23 11.18 -3.98
N PRO A 128 -13.84 10.12 -3.48
CA PRO A 128 -15.00 10.24 -2.58
C PRO A 128 -14.57 10.89 -1.26
N THR A 129 -15.41 11.78 -0.74
CA THR A 129 -15.16 12.55 0.49
C THR A 129 -16.24 12.32 1.55
N ASP A 130 -17.04 11.29 1.38
CA ASP A 130 -18.13 10.88 2.27
C ASP A 130 -17.67 10.13 3.54
N ALA A 131 -16.38 9.84 3.64
CA ALA A 131 -15.74 9.28 4.82
C ALA A 131 -14.26 9.72 4.93
N PRO A 132 -13.64 9.64 6.13
CA PRO A 132 -12.22 9.89 6.28
C PRO A 132 -11.38 8.95 5.41
N TRP A 133 -10.23 9.44 4.94
CA TRP A 133 -9.29 8.63 4.18
C TRP A 133 -8.26 7.95 5.09
N LEU A 134 -7.89 6.73 4.72
CA LEU A 134 -6.70 6.04 5.18
C LEU A 134 -5.76 5.90 3.99
N VAL A 135 -4.81 6.82 3.88
CA VAL A 135 -3.93 6.93 2.72
C VAL A 135 -2.63 6.21 2.99
N PHE A 136 -2.27 5.30 2.10
CA PHE A 136 -1.00 4.59 2.12
C PHE A 136 -0.09 5.08 0.99
N ILE A 137 1.12 5.50 1.35
CA ILE A 137 2.16 5.97 0.44
C ILE A 137 3.40 5.11 0.67
N SER A 138 3.48 4.02 -0.08
CA SER A 138 4.54 3.01 -0.03
C SER A 138 5.23 2.92 -1.41
N PRO A 139 6.00 3.95 -1.80
CA PRO A 139 6.64 4.03 -3.10
C PRO A 139 7.86 3.09 -3.18
N PRO A 140 8.43 2.85 -4.38
CA PRO A 140 9.81 2.40 -4.49
C PRO A 140 10.73 3.30 -3.66
N TRP A 141 11.60 2.71 -2.84
CA TRP A 141 12.39 3.45 -1.83
C TRP A 141 13.22 4.59 -2.42
N GLU A 142 13.74 4.40 -3.64
CA GLU A 142 14.49 5.43 -4.34
C GLU A 142 13.69 6.70 -4.65
N PHE A 143 12.34 6.69 -4.59
CA PHE A 143 11.53 7.85 -4.98
C PHE A 143 11.70 9.03 -4.03
N PHE A 144 11.93 8.79 -2.76
CA PHE A 144 12.20 9.87 -1.81
C PHE A 144 13.55 10.56 -2.09
N GLN A 145 14.50 9.87 -2.72
CA GLN A 145 15.80 10.42 -3.12
C GLN A 145 15.80 10.95 -4.56
N SER A 146 15.24 10.18 -5.50
CA SER A 146 15.28 10.51 -6.93
C SER A 146 14.16 11.45 -7.37
N ARG A 147 13.05 11.51 -6.64
CA ARG A 147 11.85 12.30 -6.96
C ARG A 147 11.25 13.00 -5.73
N PRO A 148 12.07 13.64 -4.85
CA PRO A 148 11.55 14.20 -3.59
C PRO A 148 10.49 15.26 -3.81
N GLY A 149 10.63 16.13 -4.81
CA GLY A 149 9.63 17.16 -5.14
C GLY A 149 8.28 16.58 -5.55
N ASP A 150 8.26 15.50 -6.35
CA ASP A 150 7.01 14.85 -6.76
C ASP A 150 6.31 14.18 -5.56
N MET A 151 7.09 13.54 -4.67
CA MET A 151 6.56 12.90 -3.46
C MET A 151 5.94 13.93 -2.51
N MET A 152 6.61 15.06 -2.29
CA MET A 152 6.08 16.14 -1.45
C MET A 152 4.86 16.81 -2.07
N ALA A 153 4.85 17.01 -3.39
CA ALA A 153 3.69 17.53 -4.10
C ALA A 153 2.47 16.59 -3.99
N LEU A 154 2.68 15.29 -4.12
CA LEU A 154 1.62 14.28 -3.93
C LEU A 154 1.04 14.33 -2.52
N LEU A 155 1.91 14.33 -1.50
CA LEU A 155 1.50 14.43 -0.10
C LEU A 155 0.69 15.70 0.17
N ALA A 156 1.16 16.85 -0.30
CA ALA A 156 0.48 18.13 -0.12
C ALA A 156 -0.90 18.12 -0.80
N ALA A 157 -0.99 17.65 -2.04
CA ALA A 157 -2.24 17.59 -2.79
C ALA A 157 -3.27 16.66 -2.12
N LEU A 158 -2.84 15.47 -1.67
CA LEU A 158 -3.72 14.53 -0.97
C LEU A 158 -4.18 15.09 0.39
N ARG A 159 -3.29 15.73 1.17
CA ARG A 159 -3.68 16.37 2.43
C ARG A 159 -4.67 17.50 2.24
N GLN A 160 -4.50 18.32 1.20
CA GLN A 160 -5.43 19.39 0.88
C GLN A 160 -6.82 18.88 0.51
N ALA A 161 -6.90 17.74 -0.18
CA ALA A 161 -8.16 17.15 -0.65
C ALA A 161 -8.84 16.25 0.41
N ALA A 162 -8.09 15.82 1.43
CA ALA A 162 -8.56 14.83 2.39
C ALA A 162 -9.65 15.39 3.33
N PRO A 163 -10.72 14.62 3.57
CA PRO A 163 -11.71 14.96 4.58
C PRO A 163 -11.11 15.05 6.00
N PRO A 164 -11.75 15.78 6.92
CA PRO A 164 -11.35 15.78 8.34
C PRO A 164 -11.30 14.37 8.93
N GLY A 165 -10.33 14.11 9.81
CA GLY A 165 -10.13 12.80 10.44
C GLY A 165 -9.36 11.79 9.59
N SER A 166 -8.91 12.18 8.40
CA SER A 166 -8.08 11.31 7.55
C SER A 166 -6.71 11.02 8.17
N THR A 167 -6.21 9.83 7.89
CA THR A 167 -4.91 9.35 8.37
C THR A 167 -4.01 9.02 7.18
N PHE A 168 -2.73 9.41 7.29
CA PHE A 168 -1.72 9.13 6.27
C PHE A 168 -0.66 8.21 6.84
N VAL A 169 -0.27 7.21 6.08
CA VAL A 169 0.82 6.27 6.39
C VAL A 169 1.84 6.37 5.26
N VAL A 170 3.05 6.81 5.61
CA VAL A 170 4.17 6.93 4.66
C VAL A 170 5.21 5.89 5.04
N GLU A 171 5.50 4.98 4.14
CA GLU A 171 6.59 4.03 4.27
C GLU A 171 7.83 4.58 3.57
N ALA A 172 8.91 4.67 4.30
CA ALA A 172 10.20 5.09 3.79
C ALA A 172 11.32 4.26 4.43
N ASP A 173 12.48 4.23 3.80
CA ASP A 173 13.66 3.61 4.38
C ASP A 173 14.32 4.51 5.43
N THR A 174 15.35 3.99 6.09
CA THR A 174 16.07 4.69 7.17
C THR A 174 16.87 5.91 6.71
N SER A 175 17.02 6.13 5.40
CA SER A 175 17.69 7.31 4.84
C SER A 175 16.76 8.51 4.70
N PHE A 176 15.45 8.30 4.80
CA PHE A 176 14.46 9.37 4.73
C PHE A 176 14.43 10.18 6.03
N ASP A 177 14.58 11.49 5.89
CA ASP A 177 14.43 12.41 7.02
C ASP A 177 12.94 12.77 7.23
N PRO A 178 12.30 12.35 8.33
CA PRO A 178 10.92 12.71 8.61
C PRO A 178 10.65 14.22 8.70
N ALA A 179 11.68 15.03 8.97
CA ALA A 179 11.54 16.49 8.98
C ALA A 179 11.26 17.10 7.60
N ALA A 180 11.48 16.33 6.52
CA ALA A 180 11.08 16.71 5.17
C ALA A 180 9.56 16.65 4.94
N LEU A 181 8.80 15.94 5.80
CA LEU A 181 7.34 15.90 5.71
C LEU A 181 6.74 17.29 6.04
N PRO A 182 5.58 17.63 5.45
CA PRO A 182 4.88 18.86 5.80
C PRO A 182 4.71 18.99 7.31
N PRO A 183 4.87 20.18 7.90
CA PRO A 183 4.77 20.35 9.35
C PRO A 183 3.39 19.87 9.85
N ASP A 184 3.37 19.43 11.10
CA ASP A 184 2.22 19.03 11.93
C ASP A 184 1.68 17.61 11.73
N GLY A 185 1.53 16.91 12.85
CA GLY A 185 0.75 15.69 13.01
C GLY A 185 1.45 14.39 12.58
N TRP A 186 2.75 14.40 12.29
CA TRP A 186 3.49 13.19 11.95
C TRP A 186 4.11 12.53 13.19
N GLU A 187 3.99 11.21 13.25
CA GLU A 187 4.65 10.38 14.23
C GLU A 187 5.52 9.35 13.50
N ALA A 188 6.84 9.40 13.71
CA ALA A 188 7.76 8.42 13.15
C ALA A 188 7.78 7.16 14.04
N ARG A 189 7.57 6.01 13.41
CA ARG A 189 7.60 4.70 14.08
C ARG A 189 8.55 3.77 13.34
N PRO A 190 9.73 3.45 13.93
CA PRO A 190 10.59 2.46 13.33
C PRO A 190 9.94 1.08 13.39
N ILE A 191 9.80 0.43 12.22
CA ILE A 191 9.42 -0.97 12.14
C ILE A 191 10.71 -1.77 11.99
N PRO A 192 11.12 -2.59 12.97
CA PRO A 192 12.34 -3.36 12.88
C PRO A 192 12.33 -4.26 11.63
N PRO A 193 13.48 -4.40 10.94
CA PRO A 193 13.59 -5.37 9.87
C PRO A 193 13.21 -6.75 10.40
N ALA A 194 12.48 -7.52 9.60
CA ALA A 194 12.23 -8.91 9.95
C ALA A 194 13.58 -9.61 10.15
N VAL A 195 13.85 -10.06 11.38
CA VAL A 195 15.01 -10.89 11.66
C VAL A 195 14.83 -12.17 10.88
N LEU A 196 15.81 -12.48 10.02
CA LEU A 196 15.88 -13.73 9.28
C LEU A 196 16.14 -14.90 10.22
#